data_514840b58699754709a49079d0013c33
#
_entry.id   514840b58699754709a49079d0013c33
#
_cell.length_a   1.000
_cell.length_b   1.000
_cell.length_c   1.000
_cell.angle_alpha   90.00
_cell.angle_beta   90.00
_cell.angle_gamma   90.00
#
_symmetry.space_group_name_H-M   'P 1'
#
loop_
_entity.id
_entity.type
_entity.pdbx_description
1 polymer ?
#
loop_
_entity_poly.entity_id
_entity_poly.type
_entity_poly.pdbx_seq_one_letter_code
_entity_poly.pdbx_strand_id
1 'polypeptide(L)'
;MFSHLFKSFPVMAYARLKHQNYTYFRTEHLMATRGRPAKILTTTDLVELEKFLSDLPYLKKNQKLATALLHSKEFSELDEKDLSLLKIVHREKIQFQQRQALITQIQIKQRNQQQLLANEIEILQLLEQEQDQDTFFRLDRALESYQKIEKAALENRIRLENEHKRDILNKTNKKQTEAQKKRNAENQLKYALGGIILSIWKHAEWDIDPNNLKTVE
;
A
#
# COMPACT_ATOMS: atom_id res chain seq x y z
N MET A 1 37.26 -41.74 5.24
CA MET A 1 37.90 -41.34 3.96
C MET A 1 36.91 -40.48 3.20
N PHE A 2 37.13 -39.19 3.20
CA PHE A 2 37.09 -38.21 2.13
C PHE A 2 37.26 -36.83 2.78
N SER A 3 38.42 -36.36 2.59
CA SER A 3 39.02 -35.12 3.02
C SER A 3 38.66 -33.97 2.11
N HIS A 4 38.55 -32.77 2.72
CA HIS A 4 38.99 -31.46 2.22
C HIS A 4 38.63 -30.99 0.80
N LEU A 5 37.96 -29.83 0.77
CA LEU A 5 38.39 -28.72 -0.08
C LEU A 5 37.68 -27.41 0.33
N PHE A 6 38.24 -26.76 1.36
CA PHE A 6 38.07 -25.32 1.58
C PHE A 6 38.91 -24.60 0.53
N LYS A 7 38.31 -23.98 -0.45
CA LYS A 7 38.94 -22.98 -1.32
C LYS A 7 38.75 -21.60 -0.72
N SER A 8 39.83 -21.07 -0.20
CA SER A 8 40.06 -19.68 0.20
C SER A 8 39.74 -18.72 -0.96
N PHE A 9 38.85 -17.75 -0.74
CA PHE A 9 38.70 -16.58 -1.58
C PHE A 9 39.64 -15.46 -1.10
N PRO A 10 40.37 -14.81 -2.00
CA PRO A 10 41.30 -13.76 -1.62
C PRO A 10 40.57 -12.46 -1.30
N VAL A 11 40.76 -11.98 -0.09
CA VAL A 11 40.41 -10.64 0.39
C VAL A 11 41.47 -9.67 -0.13
N MET A 12 41.39 -9.26 -1.39
CA MET A 12 42.23 -8.17 -1.94
C MET A 12 41.67 -7.63 -3.26
N ALA A 13 40.58 -6.85 -3.20
CA ALA A 13 40.18 -5.97 -4.31
C ALA A 13 39.17 -4.87 -3.91
N TYR A 14 39.23 -4.33 -2.68
CA TYR A 14 38.34 -3.24 -2.28
C TYR A 14 39.04 -1.90 -2.01
N ALA A 15 40.18 -1.68 -2.57
CA ALA A 15 40.94 -0.45 -2.33
C ALA A 15 41.51 0.18 -3.61
N ARG A 16 40.68 0.39 -4.66
CA ARG A 16 41.06 1.28 -5.77
C ARG A 16 39.92 1.67 -6.69
N LEU A 17 38.89 2.38 -6.13
CA LEU A 17 37.91 3.13 -6.94
C LEU A 17 37.37 4.34 -6.16
N LYS A 18 38.29 5.13 -5.59
CA LYS A 18 38.00 6.50 -5.16
C LYS A 18 38.81 7.40 -6.10
N HIS A 19 38.21 7.89 -7.11
CA HIS A 19 38.40 9.10 -7.90
C HIS A 19 37.94 8.86 -9.33
N GLN A 20 36.64 8.80 -9.54
CA GLN A 20 36.06 9.10 -10.85
C GLN A 20 34.89 10.02 -10.65
N ASN A 21 35.11 11.26 -11.00
CA ASN A 21 34.19 12.28 -11.52
C ASN A 21 32.72 12.11 -11.16
N TYR A 22 32.31 12.79 -10.07
CA TYR A 22 30.90 13.21 -9.89
C TYR A 22 30.60 14.26 -10.97
N THR A 23 30.30 13.81 -12.19
CA THR A 23 29.46 14.59 -13.07
C THR A 23 28.09 14.68 -12.41
N TYR A 24 27.78 15.86 -11.91
CA TYR A 24 26.43 16.26 -11.51
C TYR A 24 25.51 16.02 -12.71
N PHE A 25 24.90 14.86 -12.80
CA PHE A 25 23.64 14.71 -13.51
C PHE A 25 22.65 15.53 -12.71
N ARG A 26 22.40 16.74 -13.18
CA ARG A 26 21.25 17.54 -12.86
C ARG A 26 20.03 16.69 -13.26
N THR A 27 19.57 15.84 -12.37
CA THR A 27 18.26 15.22 -12.48
C THR A 27 17.28 16.37 -12.43
N GLU A 28 16.80 16.78 -13.61
CA GLU A 28 15.58 17.56 -13.69
C GLU A 28 14.58 16.81 -12.84
N HIS A 29 14.17 17.43 -11.74
CA HIS A 29 13.04 16.98 -10.96
C HIS A 29 11.84 17.06 -11.90
N LEU A 30 11.62 15.99 -12.65
CA LEU A 30 10.32 15.69 -13.22
C LEU A 30 9.37 15.70 -12.01
N MET A 31 8.68 16.82 -11.86
CA MET A 31 7.59 16.98 -10.89
C MET A 31 6.73 15.75 -11.04
N ALA A 32 6.83 14.83 -10.10
CA ALA A 32 5.98 13.65 -10.08
C ALA A 32 4.54 14.15 -10.08
N THR A 33 3.87 14.05 -11.21
CA THR A 33 2.48 14.43 -11.36
C THR A 33 1.71 13.63 -10.30
N ARG A 34 1.10 14.33 -9.33
CA ARG A 34 0.28 13.70 -8.28
C ARG A 34 -0.86 12.95 -8.97
N GLY A 35 -0.72 11.64 -9.06
CA GLY A 35 -1.76 10.78 -9.62
C GLY A 35 -1.16 9.56 -10.35
N ARG A 36 -1.98 8.52 -10.48
CA ARG A 36 -1.62 7.36 -11.30
C ARG A 36 -1.55 7.82 -12.77
N PRO A 37 -0.48 7.53 -13.51
CA PRO A 37 -0.37 7.90 -14.91
C PRO A 37 -1.59 7.37 -15.69
N ALA A 38 -2.12 8.21 -16.59
CA ALA A 38 -3.26 7.82 -17.41
C ALA A 38 -2.88 6.60 -18.28
N LYS A 39 -3.72 5.55 -18.29
CA LYS A 39 -3.49 4.39 -19.13
C LYS A 39 -3.52 4.82 -20.61
N ILE A 40 -2.48 4.44 -21.34
CA ILE A 40 -2.44 4.53 -22.79
C ILE A 40 -3.05 3.23 -23.31
N LEU A 41 -4.09 3.33 -24.16
CA LEU A 41 -4.70 2.17 -24.80
C LEU A 41 -3.81 1.69 -25.95
N THR A 42 -3.63 0.38 -26.02
CA THR A 42 -2.92 -0.28 -27.13
C THR A 42 -3.91 -0.93 -28.10
N THR A 43 -3.47 -1.32 -29.29
CA THR A 43 -4.29 -2.06 -30.26
C THR A 43 -4.85 -3.34 -29.67
N THR A 44 -4.07 -4.05 -28.86
CA THR A 44 -4.51 -5.26 -28.16
C THR A 44 -5.63 -4.98 -27.15
N ASP A 45 -5.55 -3.86 -26.40
CA ASP A 45 -6.60 -3.42 -25.48
C ASP A 45 -7.93 -3.16 -26.24
N LEU A 46 -7.86 -2.63 -27.47
CA LEU A 46 -9.06 -2.35 -28.28
C LEU A 46 -9.70 -3.63 -28.81
N VAL A 47 -8.92 -4.59 -29.31
CA VAL A 47 -9.43 -5.91 -29.74
C VAL A 47 -10.11 -6.63 -28.59
N GLU A 48 -9.50 -6.62 -27.40
CA GLU A 48 -10.12 -7.19 -26.21
C GLU A 48 -11.38 -6.42 -25.76
N LEU A 49 -11.43 -5.10 -25.99
CA LEU A 49 -12.58 -4.28 -25.68
C LEU A 49 -13.73 -4.58 -26.63
N GLU A 50 -13.46 -4.70 -27.93
CA GLU A 50 -14.42 -5.05 -28.94
C GLU A 50 -15.05 -6.43 -28.66
N LYS A 51 -14.22 -7.43 -28.37
CA LYS A 51 -14.69 -8.76 -27.96
C LYS A 51 -15.59 -8.68 -26.73
N PHE A 52 -15.17 -7.97 -25.70
CA PHE A 52 -15.96 -7.79 -24.48
C PHE A 52 -17.33 -7.15 -24.78
N LEU A 53 -17.38 -6.13 -25.64
CA LEU A 53 -18.64 -5.46 -26.00
C LEU A 53 -19.56 -6.38 -26.82
N SER A 54 -19.00 -7.23 -27.65
CA SER A 54 -19.76 -8.23 -28.42
C SER A 54 -20.34 -9.35 -27.54
N ASP A 55 -19.66 -9.71 -26.46
CA ASP A 55 -20.08 -10.77 -25.52
C ASP A 55 -21.17 -10.27 -24.53
N LEU A 56 -21.41 -8.96 -24.43
CA LEU A 56 -22.43 -8.40 -23.53
C LEU A 56 -23.84 -8.53 -24.10
N PRO A 57 -24.81 -9.05 -23.33
CA PRO A 57 -26.20 -9.18 -23.79
C PRO A 57 -26.88 -7.80 -23.97
N TYR A 58 -26.52 -6.84 -23.13
CA TYR A 58 -27.08 -5.48 -23.17
C TYR A 58 -26.00 -4.44 -22.99
N LEU A 59 -26.01 -3.42 -23.87
CA LEU A 59 -25.01 -2.36 -23.89
C LEU A 59 -25.57 -1.05 -23.32
N LYS A 60 -24.77 -0.39 -22.48
CA LYS A 60 -25.00 0.99 -22.02
C LYS A 60 -24.76 2.00 -23.17
N LYS A 61 -25.23 3.23 -23.01
CA LYS A 61 -25.10 4.29 -24.03
C LYS A 61 -23.65 4.47 -24.52
N ASN A 62 -22.71 4.60 -23.61
CA ASN A 62 -21.29 4.78 -23.97
C ASN A 62 -20.70 3.52 -24.64
N GLN A 63 -21.13 2.35 -24.25
CA GLN A 63 -20.71 1.08 -24.84
C GLN A 63 -21.22 0.95 -26.28
N LYS A 64 -22.50 1.32 -26.56
CA LYS A 64 -23.05 1.36 -27.93
C LYS A 64 -22.27 2.31 -28.82
N LEU A 65 -21.94 3.53 -28.30
CA LEU A 65 -21.12 4.49 -29.04
C LEU A 65 -19.71 3.95 -29.31
N ALA A 66 -19.08 3.30 -28.33
CA ALA A 66 -17.76 2.71 -28.49
C ALA A 66 -17.76 1.54 -29.50
N THR A 67 -18.80 0.69 -29.49
CA THR A 67 -18.95 -0.38 -30.48
C THR A 67 -19.08 0.19 -31.90
N ALA A 68 -19.93 1.20 -32.09
CA ALA A 68 -20.07 1.87 -33.40
C ALA A 68 -18.75 2.50 -33.87
N LEU A 69 -17.99 3.09 -32.93
CA LEU A 69 -16.70 3.71 -33.23
C LEU A 69 -15.67 2.66 -33.66
N LEU A 70 -15.55 1.54 -32.92
CA LEU A 70 -14.58 0.47 -33.20
C LEU A 70 -14.85 -0.22 -34.54
N HIS A 71 -16.13 -0.27 -34.99
CA HIS A 71 -16.49 -0.79 -36.30
C HIS A 71 -16.27 0.21 -37.46
N SER A 72 -16.24 1.52 -37.19
CA SER A 72 -16.15 2.55 -38.19
C SER A 72 -14.78 3.11 -38.46
N LYS A 73 -13.85 3.02 -37.49
CA LYS A 73 -12.54 3.65 -37.55
C LYS A 73 -11.42 2.66 -37.17
N GLU A 74 -10.30 2.75 -37.85
CA GLU A 74 -9.06 2.07 -37.46
C GLU A 74 -8.36 2.83 -36.32
N PHE A 75 -7.45 2.13 -35.63
CA PHE A 75 -6.71 2.71 -34.49
C PHE A 75 -5.98 4.01 -34.84
N SER A 76 -5.43 4.11 -36.04
CA SER A 76 -4.71 5.27 -36.56
C SER A 76 -5.58 6.51 -36.81
N GLU A 77 -6.90 6.31 -36.93
CA GLU A 77 -7.88 7.33 -37.26
C GLU A 77 -8.63 7.86 -36.02
N LEU A 78 -8.31 7.33 -34.83
CA LEU A 78 -8.99 7.70 -33.61
C LEU A 78 -8.54 9.06 -33.09
N ASP A 79 -9.49 9.96 -32.92
CA ASP A 79 -9.29 11.27 -32.32
C ASP A 79 -9.12 11.20 -30.81
N GLU A 80 -8.67 12.29 -30.18
CA GLU A 80 -8.51 12.38 -28.71
C GLU A 80 -9.84 12.18 -27.97
N LYS A 81 -10.97 12.63 -28.55
CA LYS A 81 -12.32 12.42 -28.01
C LYS A 81 -12.70 10.95 -28.05
N ASP A 82 -12.40 10.29 -29.17
CA ASP A 82 -12.65 8.87 -29.36
C ASP A 82 -11.85 8.04 -28.35
N LEU A 83 -10.57 8.35 -28.18
CA LEU A 83 -9.71 7.71 -27.18
C LEU A 83 -10.22 7.96 -25.76
N SER A 84 -10.78 9.12 -25.47
CA SER A 84 -11.38 9.43 -24.16
C SER A 84 -12.59 8.55 -23.88
N LEU A 85 -13.49 8.38 -24.87
CA LEU A 85 -14.64 7.48 -24.78
C LEU A 85 -14.19 6.03 -24.57
N LEU A 86 -13.25 5.56 -25.38
CA LEU A 86 -12.71 4.20 -25.28
C LEU A 86 -12.03 3.93 -23.93
N LYS A 87 -11.33 4.92 -23.35
CA LYS A 87 -10.78 4.83 -21.99
C LYS A 87 -11.86 4.67 -20.92
N ILE A 88 -12.99 5.37 -21.07
CA ILE A 88 -14.14 5.24 -20.16
C ILE A 88 -14.70 3.82 -20.25
N VAL A 89 -14.98 3.34 -21.46
CA VAL A 89 -15.56 2.00 -21.68
C VAL A 89 -14.58 0.89 -21.27
N HIS A 90 -13.28 1.06 -21.53
CA HIS A 90 -12.26 0.13 -21.02
C HIS A 90 -12.26 0.05 -19.49
N ARG A 91 -12.48 1.18 -18.81
CA ARG A 91 -12.61 1.21 -17.34
C ARG A 91 -13.87 0.49 -16.87
N GLU A 92 -14.99 0.66 -17.60
CA GLU A 92 -16.23 -0.09 -17.37
C GLU A 92 -16.04 -1.61 -17.55
N LYS A 93 -15.28 -2.04 -18.58
CA LYS A 93 -14.87 -3.46 -18.76
C LYS A 93 -14.20 -4.02 -17.53
N ILE A 94 -13.18 -3.32 -17.01
CA ILE A 94 -12.43 -3.77 -15.80
C ILE A 94 -13.38 -3.86 -14.59
N GLN A 95 -14.23 -2.85 -14.39
CA GLN A 95 -15.20 -2.85 -13.30
C GLN A 95 -16.22 -3.99 -13.43
N PHE A 96 -16.67 -4.28 -14.64
CA PHE A 96 -17.57 -5.42 -14.90
C PHE A 96 -16.89 -6.75 -14.54
N GLN A 97 -15.65 -6.96 -14.97
CA GLN A 97 -14.88 -8.16 -14.63
C GLN A 97 -14.68 -8.32 -13.12
N GLN A 98 -14.41 -7.23 -12.41
CA GLN A 98 -14.31 -7.23 -10.96
C GLN A 98 -15.65 -7.62 -10.32
N ARG A 99 -16.78 -7.13 -10.82
CA ARG A 99 -18.12 -7.50 -10.34
C ARG A 99 -18.44 -8.97 -10.58
N GLN A 100 -18.02 -9.55 -11.73
CA GLN A 100 -18.16 -11.00 -11.96
C GLN A 100 -17.39 -11.82 -10.93
N ALA A 101 -16.20 -11.39 -10.52
CA ALA A 101 -15.45 -12.05 -9.46
C ALA A 101 -16.19 -12.00 -8.10
N LEU A 102 -16.91 -10.91 -7.82
CA LEU A 102 -17.74 -10.81 -6.59
C LEU A 102 -18.89 -11.84 -6.60
N ILE A 103 -19.55 -12.03 -7.74
CA ILE A 103 -20.59 -13.05 -7.87
C ILE A 103 -20.05 -14.43 -7.46
N THR A 104 -18.89 -14.78 -8.00
CA THR A 104 -18.23 -16.06 -7.65
C THR A 104 -17.95 -16.17 -6.15
N GLN A 105 -17.48 -15.08 -5.53
CA GLN A 105 -17.24 -15.06 -4.07
C GLN A 105 -18.53 -15.23 -3.27
N ILE A 106 -19.62 -14.54 -3.65
CA ILE A 106 -20.93 -14.68 -2.99
C ILE A 106 -21.47 -16.11 -3.12
N GLN A 107 -21.37 -16.72 -4.31
CA GLN A 107 -21.76 -18.11 -4.54
C GLN A 107 -20.96 -19.11 -3.71
N ILE A 108 -19.65 -18.85 -3.52
CA ILE A 108 -18.80 -19.66 -2.64
C ILE A 108 -19.25 -19.54 -1.18
N LYS A 109 -19.57 -18.34 -0.71
CA LYS A 109 -20.11 -18.12 0.65
C LYS A 109 -21.43 -18.89 0.84
N GLN A 110 -22.31 -18.85 -0.15
CA GLN A 110 -23.60 -19.59 -0.12
C GLN A 110 -23.36 -21.10 -0.03
N ARG A 111 -22.47 -21.66 -0.87
CA ARG A 111 -22.11 -23.08 -0.85
C ARG A 111 -21.52 -23.53 0.48
N ASN A 112 -20.73 -22.67 1.10
CA ASN A 112 -20.10 -22.91 2.40
C ASN A 112 -21.04 -22.64 3.59
N GLN A 113 -22.33 -22.37 3.35
CA GLN A 113 -23.34 -22.09 4.36
C GLN A 113 -22.94 -20.93 5.32
N GLN A 114 -22.17 -19.98 4.83
CA GLN A 114 -21.81 -18.80 5.60
C GLN A 114 -23.00 -17.85 5.68
N GLN A 115 -23.03 -17.06 6.76
CA GLN A 115 -24.05 -16.03 6.90
C GLN A 115 -23.90 -14.98 5.80
N LEU A 116 -24.94 -14.82 4.98
CA LEU A 116 -25.00 -13.85 3.89
C LEU A 116 -25.59 -12.53 4.37
N LEU A 117 -25.09 -11.42 3.82
CA LEU A 117 -25.67 -10.10 4.01
C LEU A 117 -26.93 -9.93 3.13
N ALA A 118 -27.82 -9.02 3.53
CA ALA A 118 -29.04 -8.73 2.78
C ALA A 118 -28.77 -8.41 1.30
N ASN A 119 -27.71 -7.64 1.00
CA ASN A 119 -27.31 -7.30 -0.36
C ASN A 119 -26.78 -8.51 -1.14
N GLU A 120 -26.13 -9.46 -0.47
CA GLU A 120 -25.67 -10.72 -1.11
C GLU A 120 -26.84 -11.61 -1.46
N ILE A 121 -27.86 -11.66 -0.60
CA ILE A 121 -29.11 -12.40 -0.87
C ILE A 121 -29.85 -11.77 -2.05
N GLU A 122 -29.96 -10.44 -2.12
CA GLU A 122 -30.57 -9.72 -3.27
C GLU A 122 -29.85 -10.05 -4.58
N ILE A 123 -28.53 -10.05 -4.58
CA ILE A 123 -27.71 -10.40 -5.77
C ILE A 123 -28.00 -11.83 -6.21
N LEU A 124 -28.07 -12.79 -5.28
CA LEU A 124 -28.38 -14.18 -5.63
C LEU A 124 -29.79 -14.33 -6.20
N GLN A 125 -30.78 -13.64 -5.62
CA GLN A 125 -32.15 -13.62 -6.13
C GLN A 125 -32.24 -13.04 -7.55
N LEU A 126 -31.48 -11.97 -7.83
CA LEU A 126 -31.40 -11.39 -9.17
C LEU A 126 -30.71 -12.32 -10.20
N LEU A 127 -29.76 -13.14 -9.75
CA LEU A 127 -29.11 -14.13 -10.62
C LEU A 127 -30.02 -15.31 -10.97
N GLU A 128 -30.99 -15.65 -10.11
CA GLU A 128 -31.96 -16.71 -10.33
C GLU A 128 -33.14 -16.27 -11.24
N GLN A 129 -33.35 -14.96 -11.39
CA GLN A 129 -34.41 -14.40 -12.25
C GLN A 129 -34.04 -14.51 -13.73
N GLU A 130 -35.03 -14.46 -14.59
CA GLU A 130 -34.85 -14.38 -16.03
C GLU A 130 -34.05 -13.10 -16.38
N GLN A 131 -32.99 -13.26 -17.17
CA GLN A 131 -32.05 -12.19 -17.50
C GLN A 131 -32.60 -11.32 -18.65
N ASP A 132 -33.63 -10.53 -18.36
CA ASP A 132 -34.09 -9.44 -19.23
C ASP A 132 -33.19 -8.20 -19.07
N GLN A 133 -33.43 -7.18 -19.89
CA GLN A 133 -32.62 -5.95 -19.86
C GLN A 133 -32.67 -5.25 -18.51
N ASP A 134 -33.84 -5.22 -17.86
CA ASP A 134 -34.01 -4.54 -16.58
C ASP A 134 -33.31 -5.30 -15.44
N THR A 135 -33.46 -6.61 -15.40
CA THR A 135 -32.80 -7.49 -14.41
C THR A 135 -31.30 -7.40 -14.56
N PHE A 136 -30.75 -7.41 -15.81
CA PHE A 136 -29.32 -7.25 -16.04
C PHE A 136 -28.78 -5.92 -15.47
N PHE A 137 -29.47 -4.79 -15.73
CA PHE A 137 -29.01 -3.51 -15.19
C PHE A 137 -29.28 -3.34 -13.67
N ARG A 138 -30.28 -4.00 -13.12
CA ARG A 138 -30.51 -4.06 -11.67
C ARG A 138 -29.38 -4.83 -10.99
N LEU A 139 -29.02 -5.99 -11.52
CA LEU A 139 -27.89 -6.79 -11.02
C LEU A 139 -26.58 -6.01 -11.08
N ASP A 140 -26.30 -5.32 -12.18
CA ASP A 140 -25.08 -4.51 -12.32
C ASP A 140 -25.04 -3.39 -11.27
N ARG A 141 -26.16 -2.72 -10.97
CA ARG A 141 -26.28 -1.70 -9.92
C ARG A 141 -26.14 -2.28 -8.51
N ALA A 142 -26.75 -3.43 -8.25
CA ALA A 142 -26.65 -4.11 -6.95
C ALA A 142 -25.19 -4.52 -6.66
N LEU A 143 -24.47 -5.07 -7.65
CA LEU A 143 -23.07 -5.40 -7.55
C LEU A 143 -22.18 -4.17 -7.37
N GLU A 144 -22.46 -3.06 -8.05
CA GLU A 144 -21.75 -1.79 -7.86
C GLU A 144 -21.94 -1.25 -6.44
N SER A 145 -23.14 -1.30 -5.91
CA SER A 145 -23.44 -0.91 -4.53
C SER A 145 -22.70 -1.79 -3.52
N TYR A 146 -22.74 -3.09 -3.71
CA TYR A 146 -22.01 -4.05 -2.87
C TYR A 146 -20.51 -3.81 -2.88
N GLN A 147 -19.92 -3.59 -4.06
CA GLN A 147 -18.50 -3.27 -4.20
C GLN A 147 -18.10 -2.00 -3.43
N LYS A 148 -18.95 -0.97 -3.45
CA LYS A 148 -18.72 0.26 -2.67
C LYS A 148 -18.74 0.00 -1.16
N ILE A 149 -19.66 -0.85 -0.70
CA ILE A 149 -19.77 -1.23 0.72
C ILE A 149 -18.54 -2.03 1.15
N GLU A 150 -18.12 -3.03 0.37
CA GLU A 150 -16.91 -3.80 0.67
C GLU A 150 -15.67 -2.91 0.74
N LYS A 151 -15.51 -2.01 -0.23
CA LYS A 151 -14.40 -1.07 -0.23
C LYS A 151 -14.40 -0.17 1.01
N ALA A 152 -15.56 0.39 1.38
CA ALA A 152 -15.69 1.20 2.57
C ALA A 152 -15.40 0.42 3.86
N ALA A 153 -15.85 -0.85 3.93
CA ALA A 153 -15.55 -1.73 5.05
C ALA A 153 -14.05 -2.03 5.18
N LEU A 154 -13.38 -2.29 4.06
CA LEU A 154 -11.93 -2.50 4.02
C LEU A 154 -11.16 -1.24 4.46
N GLU A 155 -11.53 -0.07 3.95
CA GLU A 155 -10.92 1.21 4.32
C GLU A 155 -11.09 1.50 5.83
N ASN A 156 -12.27 1.24 6.39
CA ASN A 156 -12.52 1.36 7.81
C ASN A 156 -11.66 0.40 8.64
N ARG A 157 -11.52 -0.85 8.21
CA ARG A 157 -10.65 -1.83 8.87
C ARG A 157 -9.20 -1.39 8.89
N ILE A 158 -8.67 -0.93 7.75
CA ILE A 158 -7.30 -0.39 7.66
C ILE A 158 -7.13 0.82 8.59
N ARG A 159 -8.13 1.71 8.66
CA ARG A 159 -8.10 2.86 9.56
C ARG A 159 -7.99 2.44 11.01
N LEU A 160 -8.85 1.51 11.46
CA LEU A 160 -8.82 0.98 12.82
C LEU A 160 -7.50 0.30 13.17
N GLU A 161 -6.94 -0.50 12.25
CA GLU A 161 -5.63 -1.11 12.44
C GLU A 161 -4.51 -0.06 12.58
N ASN A 162 -4.55 1.00 11.78
CA ASN A 162 -3.59 2.10 11.85
C ASN A 162 -3.73 2.90 13.16
N GLU A 163 -4.94 3.17 13.62
CA GLU A 163 -5.20 3.80 14.91
C GLU A 163 -4.65 2.94 16.05
N HIS A 164 -4.93 1.63 16.04
CA HIS A 164 -4.39 0.72 17.05
C HIS A 164 -2.85 0.68 17.07
N LYS A 165 -2.21 0.64 15.89
CA LYS A 165 -0.74 0.73 15.79
C LYS A 165 -0.21 2.04 16.36
N ARG A 166 -0.85 3.17 16.08
CA ARG A 166 -0.47 4.48 16.65
C ARG A 166 -0.60 4.48 18.17
N ASP A 167 -1.66 3.92 18.72
CA ASP A 167 -1.87 3.84 20.17
C ASP A 167 -0.80 2.99 20.86
N ILE A 168 -0.41 1.86 20.26
CA ILE A 168 0.69 1.04 20.76
C ILE A 168 2.00 1.84 20.75
N LEU A 169 2.33 2.51 19.65
CA LEU A 169 3.53 3.33 19.53
C LEU A 169 3.55 4.47 20.57
N ASN A 170 2.42 5.16 20.75
CA ASN A 170 2.29 6.23 21.72
C ASN A 170 2.49 5.73 23.15
N LYS A 171 1.90 4.58 23.51
CA LYS A 171 2.08 3.96 24.83
C LYS A 171 3.55 3.54 25.05
N THR A 172 4.19 2.99 24.02
CA THR A 172 5.62 2.58 24.09
C THR A 172 6.53 3.79 24.25
N ASN A 173 6.32 4.86 23.48
CA ASN A 173 7.08 6.10 23.56
C ASN A 173 6.89 6.77 24.94
N LYS A 174 5.67 6.75 25.49
CA LYS A 174 5.38 7.30 26.81
C LYS A 174 6.14 6.54 27.91
N LYS A 175 6.17 5.20 27.85
CA LYS A 175 6.96 4.38 28.78
C LYS A 175 8.47 4.63 28.67
N GLN A 176 9.01 4.79 27.45
CA GLN A 176 10.42 5.16 27.24
C GLN A 176 10.72 6.54 27.81
N THR A 177 9.84 7.51 27.65
CA THR A 177 10.01 8.85 28.20
C THR A 177 10.03 8.84 29.72
N GLU A 178 9.19 8.05 30.38
CA GLU A 178 9.17 7.88 31.83
C GLU A 178 10.47 7.21 32.34
N ALA A 179 10.94 6.17 31.65
CA ALA A 179 12.23 5.56 31.98
C ALA A 179 13.41 6.52 31.82
N GLN A 180 13.38 7.37 30.77
CA GLN A 180 14.38 8.41 30.56
C GLN A 180 14.35 9.45 31.68
N LYS A 181 13.18 9.92 32.10
CA LYS A 181 13.03 10.86 33.24
C LYS A 181 13.60 10.26 34.53
N LYS A 182 13.30 8.99 34.81
CA LYS A 182 13.83 8.28 35.98
C LYS A 182 15.35 8.21 35.95
N ARG A 183 15.96 7.81 34.83
CA ARG A 183 17.42 7.80 34.66
C ARG A 183 18.04 9.18 34.84
N ASN A 184 17.42 10.22 34.28
CA ASN A 184 17.90 11.60 34.45
C ASN A 184 17.85 12.04 35.91
N ALA A 185 16.78 11.72 36.64
CA ALA A 185 16.66 12.04 38.06
C ALA A 185 17.74 11.29 38.90
N GLU A 186 17.97 10.01 38.60
CA GLU A 186 19.03 9.21 39.24
C GLU A 186 20.43 9.81 38.98
N ASN A 187 20.69 10.24 37.76
CA ASN A 187 21.95 10.87 37.38
C ASN A 187 22.14 12.23 38.09
N GLN A 188 21.08 13.06 38.15
CA GLN A 188 21.13 14.32 38.87
C GLN A 188 21.46 14.10 40.36
N LEU A 189 20.85 13.07 40.99
CA LEU A 189 21.15 12.71 42.37
C LEU A 189 22.63 12.33 42.55
N LYS A 190 23.14 11.45 41.64
CA LYS A 190 24.55 11.05 41.64
C LYS A 190 25.52 12.22 41.51
N TYR A 191 25.21 13.16 40.60
CA TYR A 191 26.03 14.39 40.43
C TYR A 191 25.96 15.28 41.65
N ALA A 192 24.78 15.47 42.25
CA ALA A 192 24.65 16.26 43.48
C ALA A 192 25.44 15.66 44.64
N LEU A 193 25.33 14.34 44.86
CA LEU A 193 26.13 13.64 45.90
C LEU A 193 27.64 13.71 45.61
N GLY A 194 28.05 13.49 44.36
CA GLY A 194 29.45 13.64 43.94
C GLY A 194 29.98 15.06 44.20
N GLY A 195 29.18 16.09 43.90
CA GLY A 195 29.51 17.51 44.18
C GLY A 195 29.71 17.78 45.68
N ILE A 196 28.82 17.25 46.52
CA ILE A 196 28.93 17.37 47.99
C ILE A 196 30.20 16.69 48.49
N ILE A 197 30.47 15.45 48.04
CA ILE A 197 31.68 14.71 48.45
C ILE A 197 32.95 15.48 48.05
N LEU A 198 33.01 15.95 46.79
CA LEU A 198 34.13 16.73 46.29
C LEU A 198 34.33 18.06 47.10
N SER A 199 33.23 18.68 47.50
CA SER A 199 33.28 19.91 48.34
C SER A 199 33.86 19.57 49.74
N ILE A 200 33.45 18.47 50.36
CA ILE A 200 33.97 18.04 51.65
C ILE A 200 35.46 17.73 51.55
N TRP A 201 35.88 16.98 50.52
CA TRP A 201 37.28 16.67 50.29
C TRP A 201 38.15 17.91 50.09
N LYS A 202 37.68 18.87 49.36
CA LYS A 202 38.37 20.15 49.16
C LYS A 202 38.52 20.94 50.47
N HIS A 203 37.52 20.91 51.35
CA HIS A 203 37.57 21.57 52.64
C HIS A 203 38.46 20.86 53.67
N ALA A 204 38.55 19.52 53.52
CA ALA A 204 39.40 18.73 54.41
C ALA A 204 40.88 18.71 53.97
N GLU A 205 41.28 19.46 52.93
CA GLU A 205 42.63 19.51 52.33
C GLU A 205 43.19 18.12 51.96
N TRP A 206 42.30 17.19 51.62
CA TRP A 206 42.69 15.82 51.15
C TRP A 206 43.08 15.90 49.68
N ASP A 207 44.33 15.60 49.39
CA ASP A 207 44.88 15.52 48.04
C ASP A 207 44.48 14.17 47.42
N ILE A 208 43.27 14.13 46.82
CA ILE A 208 42.75 12.95 46.14
C ILE A 208 42.90 13.14 44.65
N ASP A 209 43.74 12.29 44.02
CA ASP A 209 43.86 12.23 42.57
C ASP A 209 42.56 11.61 41.99
N PRO A 210 41.73 12.40 41.23
CA PRO A 210 40.49 11.89 40.64
C PRO A 210 40.72 10.78 39.61
N ASN A 211 41.94 10.60 39.14
CA ASN A 211 42.27 9.54 38.18
C ASN A 211 42.67 8.21 38.91
N ASN A 212 42.87 8.23 40.22
CA ASN A 212 43.31 7.05 40.99
C ASN A 212 42.40 6.75 42.17
N LEU A 213 41.08 6.62 41.90
CA LEU A 213 40.07 6.31 42.91
C LEU A 213 40.20 4.91 43.55
N LYS A 214 41.13 4.07 43.12
CA LYS A 214 41.36 2.71 43.66
C LYS A 214 42.21 2.70 44.94
N THR A 215 42.74 3.80 45.36
CA THR A 215 43.60 3.90 46.57
C THR A 215 42.86 4.38 47.80
N VAL A 216 41.53 4.48 47.77
CA VAL A 216 40.68 4.85 48.93
C VAL A 216 39.97 3.56 49.40
N GLU A 217 40.71 2.61 49.99
CA GLU A 217 40.19 1.56 50.87
C GLU A 217 40.47 1.94 52.33
#